data_eaa0d6176036a38dbda77e6987aedb55
#
_entry.id   eaa0d6176036a38dbda77e6987aedb55
#
_cell.length_a   1.000
_cell.length_b   1.000
_cell.length_c   1.000
_cell.angle_alpha   90.00
_cell.angle_beta   90.00
_cell.angle_gamma   90.00
#
_symmetry.space_group_name_H-M   'P 1'
#
loop_
_entity.id
_entity.type
_entity.pdbx_description
1 polymer ?
#
loop_
_entity_poly.entity_id
_entity_poly.type
_entity_poly.pdbx_seq_one_letter_code
_entity_poly.pdbx_strand_id
1 'polypeptide(L)'
;MTIERIFLARQPGGALLEFQHILVLAGAGIEGDRYFNAKGEAGQNITLVEAEVIEEFNATFGTRHELSCTRRNLVTRGVRLSLLVGKEFIVGNVRLRGVELCEPCMGLGKSMASEAVTPASVVKYLVHRAGIRADVLSSGTISTGAEFSIAA
;
A
#
# COMPACT_ATOMS: atom_id res chain seq x y z
N MET A 1 -12.14 -7.52 -6.42
CA MET A 1 -10.76 -7.32 -5.93
C MET A 1 -10.03 -6.47 -6.96
N THR A 2 -9.88 -5.18 -6.66
CA THR A 2 -9.36 -4.22 -7.65
C THR A 2 -8.39 -3.21 -7.01
N ILE A 3 -7.62 -2.52 -7.87
CA ILE A 3 -6.86 -1.34 -7.51
C ILE A 3 -7.79 -0.13 -7.56
N GLU A 4 -7.93 0.56 -6.44
CA GLU A 4 -8.77 1.76 -6.32
C GLU A 4 -8.02 3.04 -6.66
N ARG A 5 -6.82 3.21 -6.08
CA ARG A 5 -6.00 4.40 -6.27
C ARG A 5 -4.52 4.01 -6.33
N ILE A 6 -3.73 4.83 -6.98
CA ILE A 6 -2.28 4.61 -7.11
C ILE A 6 -1.54 5.90 -6.75
N PHE A 7 -0.57 5.77 -5.83
CA PHE A 7 0.24 6.90 -5.36
C PHE A 7 1.72 6.56 -5.39
N LEU A 8 2.54 7.55 -5.72
CA LEU A 8 3.98 7.44 -5.54
C LEU A 8 4.56 8.80 -5.16
N ALA A 9 5.77 8.81 -4.61
CA ALA A 9 6.52 10.02 -4.31
C ALA A 9 7.88 9.92 -4.99
N ARG A 10 8.34 11.03 -5.59
CA ARG A 10 9.61 11.06 -6.31
C ARG A 10 10.81 10.93 -5.37
N GLN A 11 10.67 11.41 -4.12
CA GLN A 11 11.74 11.42 -3.13
C GLN A 11 11.19 10.99 -1.77
N PRO A 12 12.04 10.39 -0.88
CA PRO A 12 11.64 10.10 0.48
C PRO A 12 11.11 11.35 1.18
N GLY A 13 9.95 11.23 1.84
CA GLY A 13 9.27 12.35 2.49
C GLY A 13 8.68 13.39 1.55
N GLY A 14 8.78 13.19 0.24
CA GLY A 14 8.24 14.10 -0.76
C GLY A 14 6.71 14.00 -0.89
N ALA A 15 6.13 14.94 -1.65
CA ALA A 15 4.71 14.96 -1.92
C ALA A 15 4.28 13.69 -2.64
N LEU A 16 3.14 13.12 -2.24
CA LEU A 16 2.52 12.02 -2.97
C LEU A 16 1.83 12.55 -4.22
N LEU A 17 2.05 11.86 -5.33
CA LEU A 17 1.41 12.12 -6.60
C LEU A 17 0.49 10.95 -6.92
N GLU A 18 -0.68 11.26 -7.47
CA GLU A 18 -1.63 10.23 -7.88
C GLU A 18 -1.53 9.96 -9.37
N PHE A 19 -1.61 8.67 -9.75
CA PHE A 19 -1.50 8.23 -11.13
C PHE A 19 -2.64 7.27 -11.48
N GLN A 20 -3.05 7.27 -12.75
CA GLN A 20 -4.01 6.31 -13.27
C GLN A 20 -3.33 4.99 -13.65
N HIS A 21 -2.05 5.04 -13.98
CA HIS A 21 -1.25 3.87 -14.29
C HIS A 21 0.21 4.13 -13.98
N ILE A 22 0.93 3.07 -13.64
CA ILE A 22 2.35 3.10 -13.31
C ILE A 22 3.06 1.97 -14.06
N LEU A 23 4.34 2.20 -14.36
CA LEU A 23 5.21 1.17 -14.90
C LEU A 23 5.99 0.55 -13.75
N VAL A 24 5.96 -0.77 -13.66
CA VAL A 24 6.73 -1.53 -12.67
C VAL A 24 7.73 -2.44 -13.37
N LEU A 25 8.91 -2.59 -12.76
CA LEU A 25 9.98 -3.43 -13.29
C LEU A 25 10.30 -4.52 -12.28
N ALA A 26 10.46 -5.75 -12.79
CA ALA A 26 10.77 -6.91 -11.97
C ALA A 26 12.03 -6.68 -11.13
N GLY A 27 11.92 -6.92 -9.83
CA GLY A 27 13.01 -6.75 -8.87
C GLY A 27 13.37 -5.32 -8.53
N ALA A 28 12.82 -4.31 -9.23
CA ALA A 28 13.18 -2.91 -9.05
C ALA A 28 12.06 -2.08 -8.42
N GLY A 29 10.81 -2.35 -8.75
CA GLY A 29 9.66 -1.64 -8.20
C GLY A 29 9.01 -0.70 -9.20
N ILE A 30 8.47 0.42 -8.70
CA ILE A 30 7.71 1.39 -9.52
C ILE A 30 8.66 2.43 -10.09
N GLU A 31 8.70 2.54 -11.41
CA GLU A 31 9.50 3.58 -12.06
C GLU A 31 9.04 4.97 -11.63
N GLY A 32 10.00 5.77 -11.17
CA GLY A 32 9.75 7.12 -10.68
C GLY A 32 9.37 7.22 -9.20
N ASP A 33 9.20 6.11 -8.50
CA ASP A 33 8.95 6.13 -7.06
C ASP A 33 10.27 6.21 -6.28
N ARG A 34 10.19 6.76 -5.06
CA ARG A 34 11.33 6.95 -4.13
C ARG A 34 12.11 5.68 -3.80
N TYR A 35 11.44 4.53 -3.86
CA TYR A 35 12.04 3.23 -3.56
C TYR A 35 12.42 2.45 -4.81
N PHE A 36 12.30 3.07 -5.98
CA PHE A 36 12.67 2.41 -7.22
C PHE A 36 14.14 2.02 -7.23
N ASN A 37 14.40 0.75 -7.55
CA ASN A 37 15.75 0.18 -7.62
C ASN A 37 16.53 0.29 -6.30
N ALA A 38 15.81 0.44 -5.17
CA ALA A 38 16.43 0.41 -3.85
C ALA A 38 17.00 -0.99 -3.60
N LYS A 39 18.28 -1.04 -3.22
CA LYS A 39 18.94 -2.29 -2.85
C LYS A 39 18.78 -2.50 -1.37
N GLY A 40 18.21 -3.62 -0.99
CA GLY A 40 17.96 -3.92 0.40
C GLY A 40 17.18 -5.20 0.56
N GLU A 41 16.31 -5.23 1.54
CA GLU A 41 15.54 -6.41 1.89
C GLU A 41 14.40 -6.67 0.91
N ALA A 42 13.91 -7.91 0.90
CA ALA A 42 12.70 -8.28 0.17
C ALA A 42 11.51 -7.39 0.62
N GLY A 43 10.59 -7.13 -0.30
CA GLY A 43 9.38 -6.34 -0.02
C GLY A 43 9.55 -4.83 -0.17
N GLN A 44 10.68 -4.35 -0.67
CA GLN A 44 10.89 -2.91 -0.86
C GLN A 44 10.37 -2.37 -2.19
N ASN A 45 9.87 -3.21 -3.07
CA ASN A 45 9.48 -2.79 -4.40
C ASN A 45 8.17 -2.00 -4.43
N ILE A 46 7.17 -2.44 -3.68
CA ILE A 46 5.82 -1.85 -3.76
C ILE A 46 5.07 -2.10 -2.45
N THR A 47 4.20 -1.17 -2.08
CA THR A 47 3.36 -1.29 -0.89
C THR A 47 1.88 -1.21 -1.26
N LEU A 48 1.06 -1.93 -0.51
CA LEU A 48 -0.39 -1.97 -0.73
C LEU A 48 -1.11 -1.77 0.60
N VAL A 49 -2.28 -1.11 0.55
CA VAL A 49 -3.16 -0.91 1.70
C VAL A 49 -4.61 -1.03 1.27
N GLU A 50 -5.47 -1.53 2.15
CA GLU A 50 -6.91 -1.67 1.88
C GLU A 50 -7.63 -0.33 2.10
N ALA A 51 -8.41 0.09 1.12
CA ALA A 51 -9.27 1.28 1.24
C ALA A 51 -10.25 1.12 2.42
N GLU A 52 -10.78 -0.08 2.60
CA GLU A 52 -11.73 -0.39 3.66
C GLU A 52 -11.18 -0.10 5.06
N VAL A 53 -9.88 -0.35 5.29
CA VAL A 53 -9.26 -0.09 6.59
C VAL A 53 -9.25 1.41 6.90
N ILE A 54 -8.95 2.24 5.91
CA ILE A 54 -8.95 3.70 6.08
C ILE A 54 -10.39 4.20 6.29
N GLU A 55 -11.33 3.66 5.53
CA GLU A 55 -12.75 4.02 5.66
C GLU A 55 -13.32 3.62 7.02
N GLU A 56 -12.98 2.41 7.51
CA GLU A 56 -13.39 1.95 8.84
C GLU A 56 -12.77 2.80 9.94
N PHE A 57 -11.49 3.16 9.80
CA PHE A 57 -10.83 4.07 10.74
C PHE A 57 -11.59 5.40 10.83
N ASN A 58 -11.90 5.99 9.67
CA ASN A 58 -12.64 7.25 9.63
C ASN A 58 -14.00 7.14 10.30
N ALA A 59 -14.71 6.05 10.03
CA ALA A 59 -16.03 5.82 10.65
C ALA A 59 -15.92 5.63 12.17
N THR A 60 -14.89 4.91 12.63
CA THR A 60 -14.68 4.61 14.05
C THR A 60 -14.34 5.87 14.86
N PHE A 61 -13.49 6.74 14.31
CA PHE A 61 -12.96 7.89 15.04
C PHE A 61 -13.55 9.24 14.59
N GLY A 62 -14.49 9.24 13.64
CA GLY A 62 -15.10 10.47 13.14
C GLY A 62 -14.14 11.36 12.37
N THR A 63 -13.14 10.77 11.73
CA THR A 63 -12.12 11.48 10.95
C THR A 63 -12.43 11.41 9.45
N ARG A 64 -11.64 12.13 8.64
CA ARG A 64 -11.81 12.21 7.18
C ARG A 64 -10.47 12.07 6.45
N HIS A 65 -9.67 11.10 6.84
CA HIS A 65 -8.39 10.87 6.18
C HIS A 65 -8.60 10.44 4.72
N GLU A 66 -7.76 10.97 3.84
CA GLU A 66 -7.72 10.55 2.44
C GLU A 66 -7.15 9.14 2.32
N LEU A 67 -7.47 8.45 1.22
CA LEU A 67 -6.94 7.12 0.96
C LEU A 67 -5.41 7.10 0.79
N SER A 68 -4.81 8.25 0.56
CA SER A 68 -3.35 8.44 0.47
C SER A 68 -2.66 8.59 1.83
N CYS A 69 -3.40 8.66 2.92
CA CYS A 69 -2.87 9.03 4.24
C CYS A 69 -1.76 8.11 4.75
N THR A 70 -1.77 6.85 4.37
CA THR A 70 -0.74 5.88 4.77
C THR A 70 0.50 5.93 3.90
N ARG A 71 0.49 6.69 2.81
CA ARG A 71 1.57 6.83 1.83
C ARG A 71 1.93 5.52 1.12
N ARG A 72 1.03 4.53 1.12
CA ARG A 72 1.23 3.28 0.36
C ARG A 72 0.96 3.53 -1.12
N ASN A 73 1.60 2.72 -1.97
CA ASN A 73 1.53 2.89 -3.42
C ASN A 73 0.17 2.50 -3.99
N LEU A 74 -0.31 1.31 -3.68
CA LEU A 74 -1.56 0.79 -4.21
C LEU A 74 -2.61 0.74 -3.12
N VAL A 75 -3.73 1.42 -3.33
CA VAL A 75 -4.90 1.32 -2.48
C VAL A 75 -5.86 0.33 -3.13
N THR A 76 -6.20 -0.72 -2.41
CA THR A 76 -7.00 -1.83 -2.93
C THR A 76 -8.43 -1.81 -2.42
N ARG A 77 -9.32 -2.47 -3.16
CA ARG A 77 -10.72 -2.66 -2.76
C ARG A 77 -11.09 -4.13 -2.88
N GLY A 78 -11.71 -4.66 -1.83
CA GLY A 78 -12.22 -6.03 -1.82
C GLY A 78 -11.17 -7.11 -1.65
N VAL A 79 -9.94 -6.76 -1.25
CA VAL A 79 -8.84 -7.70 -1.05
C VAL A 79 -8.43 -7.70 0.40
N ARG A 80 -8.34 -8.88 1.01
CA ARG A 80 -7.76 -9.01 2.34
C ARG A 80 -6.26 -9.24 2.19
N LEU A 81 -5.49 -8.16 2.25
CA LEU A 81 -4.06 -8.17 1.95
C LEU A 81 -3.24 -9.04 2.88
N SER A 82 -3.61 -9.14 4.16
CA SER A 82 -2.88 -9.96 5.12
C SER A 82 -2.81 -11.43 4.70
N LEU A 83 -3.77 -11.91 3.94
CA LEU A 83 -3.79 -13.28 3.43
C LEU A 83 -2.83 -13.51 2.26
N LEU A 84 -2.28 -12.44 1.69
CA LEU A 84 -1.35 -12.51 0.55
C LEU A 84 0.11 -12.53 0.98
N VAL A 85 0.41 -12.36 2.26
CA VAL A 85 1.78 -12.46 2.77
C VAL A 85 2.28 -13.90 2.54
N GLY A 86 3.45 -14.01 1.92
CA GLY A 86 4.06 -15.30 1.56
C GLY A 86 3.48 -15.92 0.29
N LYS A 87 2.59 -15.23 -0.42
CA LYS A 87 1.93 -15.76 -1.60
C LYS A 87 2.22 -14.92 -2.84
N GLU A 88 2.19 -15.56 -3.99
CA GLU A 88 2.21 -14.88 -5.28
C GLU A 88 0.77 -14.56 -5.70
N PHE A 89 0.60 -13.40 -6.31
CA PHE A 89 -0.69 -12.96 -6.85
C PHE A 89 -0.46 -12.07 -8.07
N ILE A 90 -1.49 -11.87 -8.85
CA ILE A 90 -1.44 -11.08 -10.08
C ILE A 90 -2.33 -9.87 -9.93
N VAL A 91 -1.81 -8.70 -10.33
CA VAL A 91 -2.56 -7.45 -10.41
C VAL A 91 -2.57 -7.04 -11.87
N GLY A 92 -3.71 -7.14 -12.53
CA GLY A 92 -3.77 -7.00 -13.98
C GLY A 92 -2.97 -8.10 -14.65
N ASN A 93 -1.83 -7.75 -15.23
CA ASN A 93 -0.90 -8.71 -15.84
C ASN A 93 0.46 -8.76 -15.13
N VAL A 94 0.59 -8.12 -13.96
CA VAL A 94 1.83 -8.07 -13.21
C VAL A 94 1.80 -9.05 -12.05
N ARG A 95 2.85 -9.87 -11.93
CA ARG A 95 3.00 -10.81 -10.82
C ARG A 95 3.74 -10.13 -9.67
N LEU A 96 3.17 -10.29 -8.48
CA LEU A 96 3.71 -9.79 -7.22
C LEU A 96 3.84 -10.93 -6.22
N ARG A 97 4.70 -10.74 -5.21
CA ARG A 97 4.77 -11.62 -4.04
C ARG A 97 4.62 -10.79 -2.79
N GLY A 98 3.64 -11.11 -1.96
CA GLY A 98 3.51 -10.51 -0.63
C GLY A 98 4.66 -10.99 0.26
N VAL A 99 5.34 -10.06 0.92
CA VAL A 99 6.53 -10.38 1.72
C VAL A 99 6.24 -10.27 3.21
N GLU A 100 5.69 -9.14 3.66
CA GLU A 100 5.43 -8.92 5.07
C GLU A 100 4.36 -7.85 5.28
N LEU A 101 3.81 -7.82 6.50
CA LEU A 101 2.90 -6.75 6.90
C LEU A 101 3.67 -5.44 7.06
N CYS A 102 3.05 -4.33 6.65
CA CYS A 102 3.52 -3.00 6.97
C CYS A 102 2.95 -2.61 8.33
N GLU A 103 3.68 -2.87 9.41
CA GLU A 103 3.18 -2.51 10.71
C GLU A 103 3.21 -0.98 10.92
N PRO A 104 2.21 -0.42 11.62
CA PRO A 104 2.16 1.02 11.86
C PRO A 104 3.28 1.48 12.78
N CYS A 105 3.88 2.63 12.48
CA CYS A 105 4.87 3.28 13.32
C CYS A 105 4.28 4.53 14.00
N MET A 106 5.01 5.12 14.93
CA MET A 106 4.56 6.35 15.61
C MET A 106 4.46 7.53 14.65
N GLY A 107 5.25 7.56 13.57
CA GLY A 107 5.10 8.57 12.54
C GLY A 107 3.73 8.53 11.88
N LEU A 108 3.26 7.35 11.51
CA LEU A 108 1.91 7.16 10.99
C LEU A 108 0.87 7.48 12.07
N GLY A 109 1.12 7.05 13.31
CA GLY A 109 0.25 7.36 14.44
C GLY A 109 0.04 8.87 14.60
N LYS A 110 1.12 9.64 14.57
CA LYS A 110 1.04 11.10 14.67
C LYS A 110 0.32 11.73 13.47
N SER A 111 0.55 11.24 12.26
CA SER A 111 -0.06 11.80 11.05
C SER A 111 -1.57 11.59 11.00
N MET A 112 -2.07 10.54 11.62
CA MET A 112 -3.51 10.20 11.64
C MET A 112 -4.19 10.53 12.96
N ALA A 113 -3.47 11.06 13.94
CA ALA A 113 -4.03 11.46 15.21
C ALA A 113 -4.87 12.73 15.08
N SER A 114 -5.80 12.91 16.02
CA SER A 114 -6.66 14.09 16.13
C SER A 114 -7.04 14.26 17.60
N GLU A 115 -7.90 15.24 17.90
CA GLU A 115 -8.46 15.36 19.24
C GLU A 115 -9.25 14.11 19.66
N ALA A 116 -9.82 13.38 18.68
CA ALA A 116 -10.63 12.20 18.90
C ALA A 116 -9.79 10.92 19.10
N VAL A 117 -8.53 10.91 18.64
CA VAL A 117 -7.72 9.68 18.68
C VAL A 117 -6.23 10.03 18.86
N THR A 118 -5.61 9.44 19.88
CA THR A 118 -4.18 9.64 20.18
C THR A 118 -3.30 8.88 19.18
N PRO A 119 -2.02 9.29 18.99
CA PRO A 119 -1.10 8.52 18.15
C PRO A 119 -0.99 7.04 18.56
N ALA A 120 -0.94 6.75 19.85
CA ALA A 120 -0.87 5.38 20.35
C ALA A 120 -2.13 4.58 19.97
N SER A 121 -3.30 5.19 20.03
CA SER A 121 -4.56 4.55 19.64
C SER A 121 -4.62 4.29 18.14
N VAL A 122 -4.07 5.19 17.31
CA VAL A 122 -3.95 4.98 15.87
C VAL A 122 -3.10 3.74 15.59
N VAL A 123 -1.92 3.65 16.22
CA VAL A 123 -1.00 2.52 16.04
C VAL A 123 -1.70 1.23 16.46
N LYS A 124 -2.36 1.22 17.62
CA LYS A 124 -3.08 0.06 18.12
C LYS A 124 -4.17 -0.40 17.14
N TYR A 125 -4.94 0.54 16.59
CA TYR A 125 -6.00 0.21 15.64
C TYR A 125 -5.46 -0.41 14.36
N LEU A 126 -4.32 0.09 13.87
CA LEU A 126 -3.75 -0.32 12.59
C LEU A 126 -2.83 -1.54 12.66
N VAL A 127 -2.55 -2.07 13.85
CA VAL A 127 -1.74 -3.30 13.98
C VAL A 127 -2.31 -4.39 13.08
N HIS A 128 -1.45 -4.97 12.23
CA HIS A 128 -1.78 -5.96 11.20
C HIS A 128 -2.72 -5.47 10.09
N ARG A 129 -3.06 -4.18 10.07
CA ARG A 129 -3.97 -3.60 9.08
C ARG A 129 -3.35 -2.50 8.22
N ALA A 130 -2.11 -2.13 8.46
CA ALA A 130 -1.47 -0.99 7.77
C ALA A 130 -0.93 -1.34 6.36
N GLY A 131 -1.34 -2.47 5.82
CA GLY A 131 -0.98 -2.91 4.48
C GLY A 131 0.13 -3.95 4.46
N ILE A 132 0.62 -4.23 3.26
CA ILE A 132 1.71 -5.20 3.04
C ILE A 132 2.80 -4.60 2.14
N ARG A 133 3.98 -5.16 2.27
CA ARG A 133 5.10 -4.96 1.34
C ARG A 133 5.17 -6.12 0.39
N ALA A 134 5.51 -5.84 -0.86
CA ALA A 134 5.57 -6.87 -1.89
C ALA A 134 6.77 -6.68 -2.81
N ASP A 135 7.18 -7.78 -3.45
CA ASP A 135 8.15 -7.78 -4.52
C ASP A 135 7.43 -7.80 -5.87
N VAL A 136 8.01 -7.10 -6.84
CA VAL A 136 7.55 -7.15 -8.23
C VAL A 136 8.29 -8.30 -8.92
N LEU A 137 7.56 -9.31 -9.37
CA LEU A 137 8.13 -10.50 -10.00
C LEU A 137 8.15 -10.42 -11.53
N SER A 138 7.26 -9.63 -12.12
CA SER A 138 7.25 -9.42 -13.58
C SER A 138 7.03 -7.94 -13.89
N SER A 139 7.62 -7.49 -14.98
CA SER A 139 7.50 -6.10 -15.44
C SER A 139 6.18 -5.91 -16.19
N GLY A 140 5.62 -4.71 -16.10
CA GLY A 140 4.39 -4.36 -16.79
C GLY A 140 3.79 -3.07 -16.26
N THR A 141 2.56 -2.79 -16.68
CA THR A 141 1.80 -1.62 -16.26
C THR A 141 0.70 -2.05 -15.30
N ILE A 142 0.57 -1.35 -14.18
CA ILE A 142 -0.57 -1.49 -13.26
C ILE A 142 -1.43 -0.24 -13.40
N SER A 143 -2.72 -0.44 -13.61
CA SER A 143 -3.68 0.66 -13.79
C SER A 143 -4.75 0.64 -12.71
N THR A 144 -5.34 1.80 -12.45
CA THR A 144 -6.55 1.90 -11.63
C THR A 144 -7.63 1.00 -12.22
N GLY A 145 -8.31 0.24 -11.40
CA GLY A 145 -9.31 -0.73 -11.83
C GLY A 145 -8.75 -2.12 -12.16
N ALA A 146 -7.43 -2.29 -12.15
CA ALA A 146 -6.83 -3.60 -12.39
C ALA A 146 -7.33 -4.61 -11.38
N GLU A 147 -7.65 -5.82 -11.85
CA GLU A 147 -8.20 -6.88 -11.03
C GLU A 147 -7.09 -7.75 -10.42
N PHE A 148 -7.36 -8.25 -9.21
CA PHE A 148 -6.50 -9.23 -8.56
C PHE A 148 -6.89 -10.63 -8.99
N SER A 149 -5.88 -11.46 -9.20
CA SER A 149 -6.02 -12.88 -9.45
C SER A 149 -5.03 -13.61 -8.54
N ILE A 150 -5.54 -14.50 -7.72
CA ILE A 150 -4.71 -15.27 -6.79
C ILE A 150 -4.59 -16.67 -7.35
N ALA A 151 -3.35 -17.13 -7.54
CA ALA A 151 -3.12 -18.48 -8.03
C ALA A 151 -3.68 -19.50 -7.03
N ALA A 152 -4.35 -20.47 -7.54
CA ALA A 152 -4.90 -21.56 -6.75
C ALA A 152 -3.78 -22.41 -6.11
#